data_55a59f1bb8420a6be14ec445de30d9ff
#
_entry.id   55a59f1bb8420a6be14ec445de30d9ff
#
_cell.length_a   1.000
_cell.length_b   1.000
_cell.length_c   1.000
_cell.angle_alpha   90.00
_cell.angle_beta   90.00
_cell.angle_gamma   90.00
#
_symmetry.space_group_name_H-M   'P 1'
#
loop_
_entity.id
_entity.type
_entity.pdbx_description
1 polymer ?
#
loop_
_entity_poly.entity_id
_entity_poly.type
_entity_poly.pdbx_seq_one_letter_code
_entity_poly.pdbx_strand_id
1 'polypeptide(L)'
;MEDQPAREFVPAPEMLRFAPDDPFIEVAREINDLIARRAYELFESGGFAHCHDREHWLTALSEILRNVPVDITETEIGLTIRADVPGFSRQDLEVRVAPRSVCITGKRQEASEQNEGETIFSERRSNQIFRVLDLPCQIDPDSVNAILSDGILEITLLKAAEMSKKVPVLAKAARA
;
A
#
# COMPACT_ATOMS: atom_id res chain seq x y z
N MET A 1 41.25 27.13 6.83
CA MET A 1 40.32 26.50 7.75
C MET A 1 38.96 26.71 7.11
N GLU A 2 38.64 25.81 6.15
CA GLU A 2 37.41 25.90 5.35
C GLU A 2 36.24 25.36 6.16
N ASP A 3 35.28 26.23 6.38
CA ASP A 3 34.02 25.99 7.04
C ASP A 3 33.21 25.05 6.12
N GLN A 4 33.14 23.76 6.47
CA GLN A 4 32.23 22.84 5.79
C GLN A 4 30.80 23.20 6.21
N PRO A 5 29.90 23.53 5.28
CA PRO A 5 28.50 23.75 5.62
C PRO A 5 27.93 22.50 6.25
N ALA A 6 27.26 22.67 7.39
CA ALA A 6 26.55 21.63 8.09
C ALA A 6 25.70 20.84 7.07
N ARG A 7 25.89 19.53 7.04
CA ARG A 7 25.09 18.60 6.20
C ARG A 7 23.64 18.79 6.60
N GLU A 8 22.89 19.43 5.73
CA GLU A 8 21.45 19.48 5.83
C GLU A 8 20.95 18.04 5.81
N PHE A 9 20.39 17.59 6.93
CA PHE A 9 19.79 16.27 7.05
C PHE A 9 18.57 16.27 6.12
N VAL A 10 18.75 15.77 4.91
CA VAL A 10 17.63 15.45 4.02
C VAL A 10 16.94 14.24 4.64
N PRO A 11 15.70 14.40 5.13
CA PRO A 11 14.97 13.25 5.65
C PRO A 11 14.90 12.21 4.54
N ALA A 12 15.12 10.94 4.92
CA ALA A 12 14.97 9.82 4.01
C ALA A 12 13.64 9.98 3.25
N PRO A 13 13.64 9.74 1.92
CA PRO A 13 12.42 9.85 1.11
C PRO A 13 11.32 9.08 1.80
N GLU A 14 10.11 9.60 1.74
CA GLU A 14 8.94 9.08 2.46
C GLU A 14 8.84 7.55 2.33
N MET A 15 9.54 6.87 3.22
CA MET A 15 9.28 5.46 3.49
C MET A 15 7.82 5.38 3.89
N LEU A 16 7.11 4.40 3.38
CA LEU A 16 5.76 4.11 3.82
C LEU A 16 5.76 4.05 5.36
N ARG A 17 5.34 5.14 5.99
CA ARG A 17 5.38 5.26 7.45
C ARG A 17 4.10 4.67 7.99
N PHE A 18 4.23 3.53 8.61
CA PHE A 18 3.15 2.87 9.35
C PHE A 18 3.40 3.02 10.84
N ALA A 19 2.34 3.16 11.61
CA ALA A 19 2.43 3.07 13.05
C ALA A 19 2.94 1.67 13.46
N PRO A 20 3.65 1.52 14.59
CA PRO A 20 4.18 0.22 15.01
C PRO A 20 3.11 -0.86 15.22
N ASP A 21 1.88 -0.45 15.49
CA ASP A 21 0.69 -1.28 15.69
C ASP A 21 -0.22 -1.37 14.46
N ASP A 22 0.24 -0.86 13.30
CA ASP A 22 -0.52 -0.95 12.07
C ASP A 22 -0.65 -2.41 11.62
N PRO A 23 -1.87 -2.88 11.28
CA PRO A 23 -2.10 -4.27 10.89
C PRO A 23 -1.37 -4.68 9.60
N PHE A 24 -0.89 -3.71 8.83
CA PHE A 24 -0.20 -3.95 7.55
C PHE A 24 1.32 -3.71 7.61
N ILE A 25 1.87 -3.46 8.81
CA ILE A 25 3.28 -3.11 9.02
C ILE A 25 4.25 -4.15 8.45
N GLU A 26 3.93 -5.44 8.57
CA GLU A 26 4.78 -6.51 8.06
C GLU A 26 4.90 -6.46 6.54
N VAL A 27 3.77 -6.30 5.84
CA VAL A 27 3.76 -6.18 4.36
C VAL A 27 4.49 -4.91 3.92
N ALA A 28 4.28 -3.80 4.63
CA ALA A 28 4.97 -2.55 4.34
C ALA A 28 6.49 -2.67 4.50
N ARG A 29 6.96 -3.41 5.49
CA ARG A 29 8.39 -3.69 5.69
C ARG A 29 8.98 -4.49 4.53
N GLU A 30 8.33 -5.57 4.13
CA GLU A 30 8.77 -6.38 2.99
C GLU A 30 8.89 -5.54 1.72
N ILE A 31 7.93 -4.68 1.45
CA ILE A 31 7.94 -3.78 0.29
C ILE A 31 9.08 -2.75 0.40
N ASN A 32 9.25 -2.12 1.57
CA ASN A 32 10.34 -1.18 1.80
C ASN A 32 11.72 -1.83 1.59
N ASP A 33 11.90 -3.06 2.06
CA ASP A 33 13.16 -3.80 1.88
C ASP A 33 13.45 -4.10 0.40
N LEU A 34 12.42 -4.40 -0.39
CA LEU A 34 12.57 -4.58 -1.84
C LEU A 34 12.97 -3.29 -2.53
N ILE A 35 12.31 -2.17 -2.18
CA ILE A 35 12.62 -0.85 -2.74
C ILE A 35 14.04 -0.43 -2.35
N ALA A 36 14.43 -0.59 -1.08
CA ALA A 36 15.74 -0.24 -0.59
C ALA A 36 16.86 -1.01 -1.30
N ARG A 37 16.66 -2.31 -1.51
CA ARG A 37 17.61 -3.15 -2.27
C ARG A 37 17.76 -2.67 -3.70
N ARG A 38 16.65 -2.37 -4.37
CA ARG A 38 16.70 -1.87 -5.75
C ARG A 38 17.32 -0.49 -5.86
N ALA A 39 17.02 0.41 -4.92
CA ALA A 39 17.65 1.74 -4.85
C ALA A 39 19.15 1.64 -4.65
N TYR A 40 19.62 0.69 -3.85
CA TYR A 40 21.04 0.43 -3.66
C TYR A 40 21.72 -0.08 -4.95
N GLU A 41 21.09 -1.00 -5.69
CA GLU A 41 21.57 -1.46 -6.99
C GLU A 41 21.71 -0.29 -8.00
N LEU A 42 20.75 0.63 -8.00
CA LEU A 42 20.80 1.85 -8.83
C LEU A 42 21.97 2.76 -8.43
N PHE A 43 22.22 2.92 -7.14
CA PHE A 43 23.34 3.67 -6.61
C PHE A 43 24.69 3.05 -7.04
N GLU A 44 24.85 1.73 -6.93
CA GLU A 44 26.05 1.04 -7.37
C GLU A 44 26.29 1.19 -8.88
N SER A 45 25.24 0.99 -9.69
CA SER A 45 25.33 1.13 -11.15
C SER A 45 25.57 2.55 -11.62
N GLY A 46 25.17 3.56 -10.83
CA GLY A 46 25.44 4.97 -11.05
C GLY A 46 26.84 5.43 -10.64
N GLY A 47 27.75 4.51 -10.27
CA GLY A 47 29.13 4.82 -9.91
C GLY A 47 29.29 5.50 -8.55
N PHE A 48 28.42 5.20 -7.58
CA PHE A 48 28.42 5.72 -6.20
C PHE A 48 28.32 7.25 -6.12
N ALA A 49 27.62 7.89 -7.06
CA ALA A 49 27.39 9.33 -7.04
C ALA A 49 26.51 9.71 -5.83
N HIS A 50 27.11 10.42 -4.87
CA HIS A 50 26.41 10.93 -3.70
C HIS A 50 25.40 12.04 -4.08
N CYS A 51 24.36 12.22 -3.25
CA CYS A 51 23.29 13.21 -3.37
C CYS A 51 22.11 12.82 -4.29
N HIS A 52 22.02 11.59 -4.77
CA HIS A 52 20.90 11.09 -5.58
C HIS A 52 20.06 10.03 -4.87
N ASP A 53 20.21 9.87 -3.56
CA ASP A 53 19.55 8.82 -2.77
C ASP A 53 18.02 8.85 -2.93
N ARG A 54 17.43 10.06 -2.96
CA ARG A 54 16.01 10.25 -3.18
C ARG A 54 15.57 9.85 -4.59
N GLU A 55 16.36 10.18 -5.60
CA GLU A 55 16.08 9.85 -6.99
C GLU A 55 16.16 8.34 -7.21
N HIS A 56 17.17 7.68 -6.66
CA HIS A 56 17.30 6.23 -6.71
C HIS A 56 16.13 5.52 -6.01
N TRP A 57 15.67 6.05 -4.87
CA TRP A 57 14.52 5.52 -4.17
C TRP A 57 13.23 5.66 -4.98
N LEU A 58 12.95 6.84 -5.53
CA LEU A 58 11.76 7.08 -6.34
C LEU A 58 11.77 6.26 -7.63
N THR A 59 12.95 6.09 -8.25
CA THR A 59 13.12 5.22 -9.42
C THR A 59 12.83 3.78 -9.04
N ALA A 60 13.44 3.27 -7.97
CA ALA A 60 13.20 1.91 -7.48
C ALA A 60 11.73 1.66 -7.15
N LEU A 61 11.08 2.63 -6.49
CA LEU A 61 9.65 2.56 -6.17
C LEU A 61 8.80 2.44 -7.44
N SER A 62 9.07 3.25 -8.46
CA SER A 62 8.33 3.22 -9.73
C SER A 62 8.59 1.95 -10.55
N GLU A 63 9.77 1.34 -10.41
CA GLU A 63 10.11 0.06 -11.05
C GLU A 63 9.46 -1.13 -10.36
N ILE A 64 9.33 -1.09 -9.02
CA ILE A 64 8.80 -2.19 -8.22
C ILE A 64 7.28 -2.12 -8.11
N LEU A 65 6.74 -0.94 -7.76
CA LEU A 65 5.33 -0.77 -7.48
C LEU A 65 4.58 -0.16 -8.66
N ARG A 66 3.47 -0.81 -8.99
CA ARG A 66 2.51 -0.29 -9.93
C ARG A 66 1.55 0.66 -9.21
N ASN A 67 1.37 1.85 -9.77
CA ASN A 67 0.30 2.74 -9.32
C ASN A 67 -1.06 2.15 -9.71
N VAL A 68 -1.93 1.99 -8.72
CA VAL A 68 -3.29 1.48 -8.88
C VAL A 68 -4.26 2.61 -8.59
N PRO A 69 -4.99 3.10 -9.61
CA PRO A 69 -6.11 4.01 -9.41
C PRO A 69 -7.19 3.34 -8.58
N VAL A 70 -7.75 4.06 -7.63
CA VAL A 70 -8.78 3.55 -6.73
C VAL A 70 -9.88 4.59 -6.55
N ASP A 71 -11.12 4.14 -6.69
CA ASP A 71 -12.32 4.89 -6.36
C ASP A 71 -13.01 4.30 -5.12
N ILE A 72 -13.41 5.15 -4.18
CA ILE A 72 -14.16 4.76 -3.00
C ILE A 72 -15.53 5.44 -3.04
N THR A 73 -16.58 4.64 -3.05
CA THR A 73 -17.96 5.11 -3.00
C THR A 73 -18.58 4.72 -1.67
N GLU A 74 -19.16 5.68 -0.96
CA GLU A 74 -19.86 5.47 0.30
C GLU A 74 -21.37 5.44 0.07
N THR A 75 -22.03 4.49 0.71
CA THR A 75 -23.49 4.33 0.79
C THR A 75 -23.96 4.41 2.25
N GLU A 76 -25.25 4.39 2.49
CA GLU A 76 -25.79 4.35 3.86
C GLU A 76 -25.33 3.12 4.65
N ILE A 77 -25.19 1.97 3.98
CA ILE A 77 -24.90 0.67 4.60
C ILE A 77 -23.44 0.25 4.52
N GLY A 78 -22.63 0.87 3.66
CA GLY A 78 -21.27 0.39 3.44
C GLY A 78 -20.44 1.25 2.51
N LEU A 79 -19.30 0.69 2.13
CA LEU A 79 -18.35 1.25 1.17
C LEU A 79 -18.14 0.28 0.02
N THR A 80 -17.96 0.81 -1.17
CA THR A 80 -17.49 0.06 -2.34
C THR A 80 -16.18 0.67 -2.81
N ILE A 81 -15.14 -0.15 -2.88
CA ILE A 81 -13.83 0.21 -3.39
C ILE A 81 -13.65 -0.45 -4.76
N ARG A 82 -13.25 0.33 -5.76
CA ARG A 82 -12.90 -0.16 -7.09
C ARG A 82 -11.44 0.17 -7.37
N ALA A 83 -10.64 -0.84 -7.67
CA ALA A 83 -9.23 -0.71 -7.98
C ALA A 83 -8.93 -1.26 -9.37
N ASP A 84 -8.23 -0.48 -10.20
CA ASP A 84 -7.81 -0.90 -11.53
C ASP A 84 -6.53 -1.74 -11.45
N VAL A 85 -6.68 -3.05 -11.64
CA VAL A 85 -5.60 -4.04 -11.55
C VAL A 85 -5.43 -4.86 -12.84
N PRO A 86 -5.32 -4.23 -14.01
CA PRO A 86 -5.26 -4.96 -15.28
C PRO A 86 -4.03 -5.86 -15.34
N GLY A 87 -4.24 -7.09 -15.78
CA GLY A 87 -3.18 -8.10 -15.93
C GLY A 87 -2.87 -8.89 -14.68
N PHE A 88 -3.57 -8.65 -13.56
CA PHE A 88 -3.52 -9.51 -12.38
C PHE A 88 -4.67 -10.50 -12.40
N SER A 89 -4.38 -11.73 -12.00
CA SER A 89 -5.36 -12.78 -11.77
C SER A 89 -5.77 -12.80 -10.29
N ARG A 90 -6.84 -13.53 -9.97
CA ARG A 90 -7.28 -13.72 -8.58
C ARG A 90 -6.18 -14.29 -7.67
N GLN A 91 -5.31 -15.12 -8.20
CA GLN A 91 -4.24 -15.77 -7.44
C GLN A 91 -3.08 -14.81 -7.12
N ASP A 92 -2.96 -13.74 -7.89
CA ASP A 92 -1.91 -12.74 -7.74
C ASP A 92 -2.26 -11.66 -6.71
N LEU A 93 -3.53 -11.57 -6.29
CA LEU A 93 -4.08 -10.50 -5.46
C LEU A 93 -4.44 -10.99 -4.06
N GLU A 94 -4.14 -10.19 -3.08
CA GLU A 94 -4.58 -10.36 -1.69
C GLU A 94 -5.18 -9.04 -1.17
N VAL A 95 -6.31 -9.15 -0.48
CA VAL A 95 -6.98 -8.04 0.20
C VAL A 95 -7.00 -8.32 1.68
N ARG A 96 -6.44 -7.41 2.47
CA ARG A 96 -6.50 -7.45 3.93
C ARG A 96 -7.32 -6.27 4.42
N VAL A 97 -8.18 -6.53 5.39
CA VAL A 97 -9.12 -5.54 5.89
C VAL A 97 -8.97 -5.38 7.40
N ALA A 98 -8.90 -4.14 7.83
CA ALA A 98 -8.93 -3.74 9.22
C ALA A 98 -10.11 -2.78 9.45
N PRO A 99 -10.53 -2.50 10.68
CA PRO A 99 -11.74 -1.72 10.96
C PRO A 99 -11.79 -0.33 10.30
N ARG A 100 -10.67 0.27 9.98
CA ARG A 100 -10.59 1.60 9.38
C ARG A 100 -9.65 1.70 8.18
N SER A 101 -9.15 0.58 7.69
CA SER A 101 -8.22 0.57 6.56
C SER A 101 -8.31 -0.73 5.74
N VAL A 102 -7.97 -0.63 4.48
CA VAL A 102 -7.86 -1.77 3.55
C VAL A 102 -6.51 -1.75 2.90
N CYS A 103 -5.85 -2.89 2.87
CA CYS A 103 -4.60 -3.10 2.14
C CYS A 103 -4.87 -4.02 0.94
N ILE A 104 -4.51 -3.54 -0.25
CA ILE A 104 -4.53 -4.32 -1.49
C ILE A 104 -3.09 -4.60 -1.87
N THR A 105 -2.73 -5.87 -1.96
CA THR A 105 -1.43 -6.31 -2.43
C THR A 105 -1.60 -7.19 -3.66
N GLY A 106 -0.63 -7.13 -4.55
CA GLY A 106 -0.59 -7.99 -5.72
C GLY A 106 0.85 -8.28 -6.12
N LYS A 107 1.11 -9.53 -6.47
CA LYS A 107 2.42 -9.94 -6.98
C LYS A 107 2.21 -10.93 -8.12
N ARG A 108 2.57 -10.50 -9.33
CA ARG A 108 2.56 -11.37 -10.49
C ARG A 108 3.94 -11.95 -10.72
N GLN A 109 4.03 -13.27 -10.84
CA GLN A 109 5.24 -13.93 -11.32
C GLN A 109 5.28 -13.78 -12.85
N GLU A 110 6.35 -13.17 -13.36
CA GLU A 110 6.64 -13.27 -14.79
C GLU A 110 6.98 -14.74 -15.06
N ALA A 111 6.17 -15.41 -15.89
CA ALA A 111 6.65 -16.58 -16.56
C ALA A 111 7.83 -16.13 -17.41
N SER A 112 9.02 -16.67 -17.16
CA SER A 112 10.16 -16.50 -18.04
C SER A 112 9.82 -17.21 -19.34
N GLU A 113 9.23 -16.51 -20.28
CA GLU A 113 9.18 -16.97 -21.66
C GLU A 113 10.62 -17.02 -22.11
N GLN A 114 11.13 -18.22 -22.35
CA GLN A 114 12.36 -18.46 -23.09
C GLN A 114 12.08 -18.03 -24.52
N ASN A 115 12.25 -16.74 -24.79
CA ASN A 115 12.26 -16.25 -26.16
C ASN A 115 13.58 -16.67 -26.79
N GLU A 116 13.53 -17.58 -27.75
CA GLU A 116 14.63 -17.85 -28.68
C GLU A 116 14.79 -16.61 -29.57
N GLY A 117 15.55 -15.60 -29.09
CA GLY A 117 15.83 -14.39 -29.82
C GLY A 117 16.50 -13.32 -28.99
N GLU A 118 17.19 -12.39 -29.66
CA GLU A 118 17.79 -11.23 -29.02
C GLU A 118 16.69 -10.18 -28.72
N THR A 119 16.53 -9.84 -27.45
CA THR A 119 15.55 -8.81 -27.04
C THR A 119 16.13 -7.42 -27.36
N ILE A 120 15.62 -6.80 -28.41
CA ILE A 120 16.06 -5.45 -28.85
C ILE A 120 15.47 -4.37 -27.96
N PHE A 121 14.28 -4.56 -27.40
CA PHE A 121 13.58 -3.63 -26.51
C PHE A 121 12.67 -4.37 -25.55
N SER A 122 12.73 -4.03 -24.26
CA SER A 122 11.87 -4.61 -23.22
C SER A 122 11.44 -3.53 -22.23
N GLU A 123 10.15 -3.21 -22.21
CA GLU A 123 9.54 -2.46 -21.13
C GLU A 123 9.09 -3.41 -20.02
N ARG A 124 9.81 -3.43 -18.93
CA ARG A 124 9.37 -4.17 -17.73
C ARG A 124 8.31 -3.36 -17.02
N ARG A 125 7.09 -3.87 -16.97
CA ARG A 125 6.03 -3.32 -16.15
C ARG A 125 6.22 -3.84 -14.72
N SER A 126 6.03 -2.95 -13.73
CA SER A 126 6.07 -3.38 -12.34
C SER A 126 4.98 -4.43 -12.08
N ASN A 127 5.40 -5.55 -11.49
CA ASN A 127 4.55 -6.72 -11.27
C ASN A 127 4.01 -6.79 -9.85
N GLN A 128 4.17 -5.73 -9.07
CA GLN A 128 3.78 -5.68 -7.67
C GLN A 128 2.87 -4.51 -7.38
N ILE A 129 1.82 -4.76 -6.62
CA ILE A 129 0.87 -3.78 -6.12
C ILE A 129 0.97 -3.75 -4.61
N PHE A 130 1.01 -2.54 -4.06
CA PHE A 130 0.84 -2.29 -2.64
C PHE A 130 0.06 -0.98 -2.47
N ARG A 131 -1.13 -1.08 -1.93
CA ARG A 131 -2.00 0.07 -1.72
C ARG A 131 -2.69 -0.05 -0.37
N VAL A 132 -2.49 0.93 0.49
CA VAL A 132 -3.22 1.07 1.75
C VAL A 132 -4.18 2.23 1.63
N LEU A 133 -5.42 2.02 2.02
CA LEU A 133 -6.53 2.96 1.93
C LEU A 133 -7.09 3.17 3.32
N ASP A 134 -7.10 4.42 3.78
CA ASP A 134 -7.82 4.81 4.98
C ASP A 134 -9.31 4.98 4.65
N LEU A 135 -10.16 4.44 5.52
CA LEU A 135 -11.60 4.45 5.32
C LEU A 135 -12.24 5.60 6.11
N PRO A 136 -13.24 6.29 5.54
CA PRO A 136 -13.93 7.40 6.20
C PRO A 136 -14.73 6.98 7.43
N CYS A 137 -15.15 5.71 7.48
CA CYS A 137 -15.93 5.15 8.58
C CYS A 137 -15.40 3.79 9.00
N GLN A 138 -15.84 3.32 10.15
CA GLN A 138 -15.51 2.00 10.66
C GLN A 138 -16.34 0.94 9.93
N ILE A 139 -15.69 -0.12 9.49
CA ILE A 139 -16.32 -1.24 8.79
C ILE A 139 -16.22 -2.53 9.61
N ASP A 140 -17.03 -3.49 9.27
CA ASP A 140 -16.99 -4.85 9.82
C ASP A 140 -16.05 -5.71 8.97
N PRO A 141 -14.86 -6.10 9.47
CA PRO A 141 -13.91 -6.90 8.71
C PRO A 141 -14.42 -8.31 8.34
N ASP A 142 -15.43 -8.82 9.05
CA ASP A 142 -16.01 -10.13 8.78
C ASP A 142 -17.06 -10.09 7.66
N SER A 143 -17.52 -8.89 7.30
CA SER A 143 -18.56 -8.66 6.29
C SER A 143 -17.98 -7.99 5.03
N VAL A 144 -17.05 -8.69 4.39
CA VAL A 144 -16.32 -8.21 3.21
C VAL A 144 -16.53 -9.16 2.03
N ASN A 145 -16.77 -8.60 0.86
CA ASN A 145 -16.78 -9.33 -0.40
C ASN A 145 -15.84 -8.68 -1.40
N ALA A 146 -15.05 -9.48 -2.13
CA ALA A 146 -14.13 -9.00 -3.15
C ALA A 146 -14.32 -9.79 -4.45
N ILE A 147 -14.51 -9.08 -5.54
CA ILE A 147 -14.74 -9.66 -6.88
C ILE A 147 -13.76 -9.03 -7.86
N LEU A 148 -13.09 -9.88 -8.65
CA LEU A 148 -12.25 -9.44 -9.76
C LEU A 148 -12.99 -9.74 -11.08
N SER A 149 -13.23 -8.70 -11.87
CA SER A 149 -13.82 -8.80 -13.20
C SER A 149 -13.17 -7.79 -14.15
N ASP A 150 -12.77 -8.24 -15.31
CA ASP A 150 -12.21 -7.41 -16.39
C ASP A 150 -11.07 -6.46 -15.96
N GLY A 151 -10.22 -6.94 -15.02
CA GLY A 151 -9.11 -6.16 -14.48
C GLY A 151 -9.51 -5.11 -13.44
N ILE A 152 -10.76 -5.13 -12.99
CA ILE A 152 -11.26 -4.29 -11.89
C ILE A 152 -11.50 -5.16 -10.66
N LEU A 153 -10.84 -4.83 -9.57
CA LEU A 153 -11.09 -5.41 -8.26
C LEU A 153 -12.13 -4.56 -7.53
N GLU A 154 -13.31 -5.11 -7.32
CA GLU A 154 -14.38 -4.47 -6.55
C GLU A 154 -14.45 -5.11 -5.16
N ILE A 155 -14.35 -4.27 -4.11
CA ILE A 155 -14.42 -4.69 -2.71
C ILE A 155 -15.61 -4.00 -2.07
N THR A 156 -16.56 -4.78 -1.57
CA THR A 156 -17.74 -4.30 -0.85
C THR A 156 -17.56 -4.55 0.63
N LEU A 157 -17.71 -3.49 1.43
CA LEU A 157 -17.49 -3.47 2.88
C LEU A 157 -18.77 -2.97 3.55
N LEU A 158 -19.27 -3.67 4.56
CA LEU A 158 -20.37 -3.17 5.38
C LEU A 158 -19.84 -2.31 6.52
N LYS A 159 -20.55 -1.21 6.81
CA LYS A 159 -20.25 -0.39 7.99
C LYS A 159 -20.44 -1.22 9.24
N ALA A 160 -19.54 -1.04 10.21
CA ALA A 160 -19.74 -1.62 11.53
C ALA A 160 -21.00 -1.05 12.14
N ALA A 161 -21.87 -1.91 12.68
CA ALA A 161 -23.03 -1.46 13.40
C ALA A 161 -22.57 -0.54 14.55
N GLU A 162 -23.10 0.67 14.61
CA GLU A 162 -22.87 1.55 15.75
C GLU A 162 -23.35 0.83 17.01
N MET A 163 -22.44 0.27 17.77
CA MET A 163 -22.73 -0.22 19.11
C MET A 163 -22.91 0.98 20.02
N SER A 164 -24.06 1.65 19.92
CA SER A 164 -24.44 2.66 20.90
C SER A 164 -24.66 1.94 22.24
N LYS A 165 -23.64 2.00 23.09
CA LYS A 165 -23.73 1.49 24.46
C LYS A 165 -24.62 2.43 25.26
N LYS A 166 -25.85 2.05 25.54
CA LYS A 166 -26.73 2.76 26.44
C LYS A 166 -26.10 2.74 27.84
N VAL A 167 -25.51 3.84 28.27
CA VAL A 167 -24.94 3.96 29.62
C VAL A 167 -26.06 4.36 30.56
N PRO A 168 -26.42 3.55 31.56
CA PRO A 168 -27.39 3.93 32.53
C PRO A 168 -26.88 5.09 33.40
N VAL A 169 -27.63 6.18 33.45
CA VAL A 169 -27.31 7.31 34.35
C VAL A 169 -27.78 6.94 35.76
N LEU A 170 -26.80 6.72 36.65
CA LEU A 170 -27.07 6.49 38.07
C LEU A 170 -27.34 7.84 38.74
N ALA A 171 -28.53 8.00 39.30
CA ALA A 171 -28.83 9.16 40.13
C ALA A 171 -28.04 9.04 41.44
N LYS A 172 -27.29 10.08 41.78
CA LYS A 172 -26.61 10.15 43.09
C LYS A 172 -27.69 10.38 44.15
N ALA A 173 -27.84 9.43 45.06
CA ALA A 173 -28.75 9.62 46.18
C ALA A 173 -28.38 10.85 47.00
N ALA A 174 -29.31 11.78 47.14
CA ALA A 174 -29.12 12.93 48.03
C ALA A 174 -29.03 12.37 49.46
N ARG A 175 -27.96 12.70 50.15
CA ARG A 175 -27.87 12.48 51.60
C ARG A 175 -28.84 13.45 52.28
N ALA A 176 -29.79 12.88 52.98
CA ALA A 176 -30.60 13.61 53.96
C ALA A 176 -29.74 14.01 55.16
#